data_921fb63504c2f258623f35eefa18e9e5
#
_entry.id   921fb63504c2f258623f35eefa18e9e5
#
_cell.length_a   1.000
_cell.length_b   1.000
_cell.length_c   1.000
_cell.angle_alpha   90.00
_cell.angle_beta   90.00
_cell.angle_gamma   90.00
#
_symmetry.space_group_name_H-M   'P 1'
#
loop_
_entity.id
_entity.type
_entity.pdbx_description
1 polymer ?
#
loop_
_entity_poly.entity_id
_entity_poly.type
_entity_poly.pdbx_seq_one_letter_code
_entity_poly.pdbx_strand_id
1 'polypeptide(L)'
;MVFRWLGSAANLPEMWPTIRDCGKPLVVLGGEQVPEASLMELSSVPVNVAAQAHLYLAQGGAENLRQVHAFLASTVLMDGVEFEPVTEQPEWGTLERPEQPADPSDGARPRVGILFYRAQWAAGNTDYVHALADAVDDAGGVGVPVFVTSLRTPSDELLEHLKDYDALVTTVLAAGGTNPAQAS
;
A
#
# COMPACT_ATOMS: atom_id res chain seq x y z
N MET A 1 -7.38 4.54 -20.50
CA MET A 1 -6.09 4.92 -19.88
C MET A 1 -6.31 5.26 -18.41
N VAL A 2 -5.45 4.80 -17.51
CA VAL A 2 -5.47 5.19 -16.08
C VAL A 2 -4.30 6.14 -15.83
N PHE A 3 -4.59 7.31 -15.27
CA PHE A 3 -3.60 8.31 -14.90
C PHE A 3 -3.66 8.51 -13.38
N ARG A 4 -2.57 8.17 -12.69
CA ARG A 4 -2.42 8.44 -11.25
C ARG A 4 -1.54 9.65 -11.04
N TRP A 5 -2.04 10.60 -10.24
CA TRP A 5 -1.33 11.82 -9.91
C TRP A 5 -1.12 11.93 -8.40
N LEU A 6 0.11 12.16 -7.98
CA LEU A 6 0.48 12.29 -6.55
C LEU A 6 0.40 13.73 -6.03
N GLY A 7 0.03 14.68 -6.90
CA GLY A 7 -0.21 16.08 -6.55
C GLY A 7 -1.70 16.40 -6.53
N SER A 8 -2.04 17.64 -6.18
CA SER A 8 -3.42 18.12 -6.22
C SER A 8 -3.90 18.37 -7.65
N ALA A 9 -5.23 18.41 -7.84
CA ALA A 9 -5.85 18.78 -9.13
C ALA A 9 -5.50 20.21 -9.58
N ALA A 10 -5.10 21.08 -8.66
CA ALA A 10 -4.67 22.46 -8.97
C ALA A 10 -3.26 22.53 -9.60
N ASN A 11 -2.43 21.50 -9.46
CA ASN A 11 -1.04 21.47 -9.90
C ASN A 11 -0.78 20.27 -10.83
N LEU A 12 -1.60 20.13 -11.86
CA LEU A 12 -1.41 19.07 -12.86
C LEU A 12 -0.13 19.27 -13.67
N PRO A 13 0.51 18.16 -14.14
CA PRO A 13 1.76 18.24 -14.88
C PRO A 13 1.56 18.92 -16.24
N GLU A 14 2.63 19.49 -16.80
CA GLU A 14 2.62 20.17 -18.12
C GLU A 14 2.05 19.29 -19.24
N MET A 15 2.21 17.97 -19.15
CA MET A 15 1.67 17.02 -20.13
C MET A 15 0.14 16.81 -20.01
N TRP A 16 -0.52 17.39 -19.00
CA TRP A 16 -1.95 17.18 -18.75
C TRP A 16 -2.84 17.48 -19.97
N PRO A 17 -2.67 18.60 -20.72
CA PRO A 17 -3.49 18.84 -21.91
C PRO A 17 -3.38 17.71 -22.95
N THR A 18 -2.18 17.17 -23.16
CA THR A 18 -1.95 16.05 -24.09
C THR A 18 -2.63 14.78 -23.60
N ILE A 19 -2.60 14.50 -22.30
CA ILE A 19 -3.28 13.33 -21.69
C ILE A 19 -4.78 13.46 -21.86
N ARG A 20 -5.35 14.61 -21.48
CA ARG A 20 -6.79 14.89 -21.56
C ARG A 20 -7.32 14.77 -22.99
N ASP A 21 -6.57 15.32 -23.93
CA ASP A 21 -7.01 15.47 -25.33
C ASP A 21 -6.60 14.26 -26.20
N CYS A 22 -6.10 13.16 -25.61
CA CYS A 22 -5.66 11.98 -26.35
C CYS A 22 -6.80 11.17 -27.02
N GLY A 23 -8.08 11.54 -26.79
CA GLY A 23 -9.24 10.86 -27.37
C GLY A 23 -9.51 9.44 -26.83
N LYS A 24 -8.85 9.04 -25.74
CA LYS A 24 -9.06 7.74 -25.09
C LYS A 24 -9.89 7.90 -23.81
N PRO A 25 -10.70 6.89 -23.43
CA PRO A 25 -11.29 6.88 -22.11
C PRO A 25 -10.22 7.07 -21.03
N LEU A 26 -10.45 8.02 -20.13
CA LEU A 26 -9.48 8.45 -19.14
C LEU A 26 -10.06 8.30 -17.73
N VAL A 27 -9.32 7.60 -16.87
CA VAL A 27 -9.58 7.49 -15.42
C VAL A 27 -8.45 8.25 -14.71
N VAL A 28 -8.80 9.30 -13.97
CA VAL A 28 -7.84 10.13 -13.21
C VAL A 28 -8.03 9.87 -11.73
N LEU A 29 -6.96 9.50 -11.05
CA LEU A 29 -6.99 9.09 -9.64
C LEU A 29 -5.81 9.70 -8.87
N GLY A 30 -6.03 9.92 -7.58
CA GLY A 30 -4.96 10.23 -6.63
C GLY A 30 -4.07 9.02 -6.31
N GLY A 31 -2.98 9.27 -5.61
CA GLY A 31 -2.07 8.23 -5.11
C GLY A 31 -2.45 7.68 -3.74
N GLU A 32 -3.31 8.36 -3.01
CA GLU A 32 -3.67 8.06 -1.64
C GLU A 32 -4.70 6.93 -1.52
N GLN A 33 -4.85 6.39 -0.31
CA GLN A 33 -5.86 5.37 0.01
C GLN A 33 -7.29 5.97 -0.05
N VAL A 34 -7.43 7.23 0.35
CA VAL A 34 -8.70 7.95 0.27
C VAL A 34 -8.84 8.57 -1.12
N PRO A 35 -9.98 8.36 -1.80
CA PRO A 35 -10.20 8.93 -3.13
C PRO A 35 -10.26 10.46 -3.08
N GLU A 36 -9.57 11.11 -4.02
CA GLU A 36 -9.62 12.57 -4.19
C GLU A 36 -10.65 12.93 -5.27
N ALA A 37 -11.80 13.47 -4.85
CA ALA A 37 -12.92 13.79 -5.72
C ALA A 37 -12.52 14.75 -6.85
N SER A 38 -11.73 15.78 -6.54
CA SER A 38 -11.28 16.79 -7.52
C SER A 38 -10.42 16.20 -8.66
N LEU A 39 -9.67 15.14 -8.40
CA LEU A 39 -8.96 14.40 -9.44
C LEU A 39 -9.90 13.48 -10.22
N MET A 40 -10.82 12.81 -9.53
CA MET A 40 -11.77 11.90 -10.18
C MET A 40 -12.71 12.62 -11.14
N GLU A 41 -13.07 13.87 -10.85
CA GLU A 41 -13.87 14.74 -11.72
C GLU A 41 -13.19 15.05 -13.07
N LEU A 42 -11.88 14.91 -13.16
CA LEU A 42 -11.11 15.06 -14.40
C LEU A 42 -11.18 13.80 -15.29
N SER A 43 -11.79 12.73 -14.83
CA SER A 43 -11.98 11.51 -15.61
C SER A 43 -13.00 11.74 -16.73
N SER A 44 -12.81 11.08 -17.87
CA SER A 44 -13.81 11.06 -18.96
C SER A 44 -14.80 9.89 -18.83
N VAL A 45 -14.66 9.06 -17.79
CA VAL A 45 -15.57 7.96 -17.46
C VAL A 45 -16.51 8.36 -16.33
N PRO A 46 -17.65 7.66 -16.14
CA PRO A 46 -18.52 7.90 -15.00
C PRO A 46 -17.80 7.80 -13.66
N VAL A 47 -18.17 8.64 -12.69
CA VAL A 47 -17.50 8.73 -11.40
C VAL A 47 -17.49 7.41 -10.61
N ASN A 48 -18.55 6.61 -10.72
CA ASN A 48 -18.62 5.29 -10.10
C ASN A 48 -17.60 4.31 -10.70
N VAL A 49 -17.28 4.43 -12.00
CA VAL A 49 -16.22 3.64 -12.65
C VAL A 49 -14.84 4.06 -12.13
N ALA A 50 -14.61 5.38 -12.02
CA ALA A 50 -13.37 5.89 -11.45
C ALA A 50 -13.20 5.47 -9.97
N ALA A 51 -14.28 5.54 -9.18
CA ALA A 51 -14.28 5.13 -7.78
C ALA A 51 -13.98 3.62 -7.62
N GLN A 52 -14.60 2.78 -8.44
CA GLN A 52 -14.32 1.33 -8.40
C GLN A 52 -12.88 1.02 -8.83
N ALA A 53 -12.36 1.69 -9.87
CA ALA A 53 -10.97 1.55 -10.26
C ALA A 53 -10.01 1.98 -9.13
N HIS A 54 -10.36 3.06 -8.40
CA HIS A 54 -9.59 3.49 -7.23
C HIS A 54 -9.53 2.40 -6.15
N LEU A 55 -10.66 1.74 -5.83
CA LEU A 55 -10.70 0.69 -4.81
C LEU A 55 -9.74 -0.47 -5.14
N TYR A 56 -9.72 -0.95 -6.38
CA TYR A 56 -8.76 -1.97 -6.79
C TYR A 56 -7.31 -1.54 -6.56
N LEU A 57 -6.99 -0.29 -6.94
CA LEU A 57 -5.63 0.24 -6.84
C LEU A 57 -5.23 0.56 -5.39
N ALA A 58 -6.18 1.00 -4.56
CA ALA A 58 -5.97 1.27 -3.13
C ALA A 58 -5.71 -0.03 -2.36
N GLN A 59 -6.45 -1.09 -2.67
CA GLN A 59 -6.19 -2.40 -2.08
C GLN A 59 -4.85 -2.98 -2.56
N GLY A 60 -4.50 -2.79 -3.84
CA GLY A 60 -3.23 -3.26 -4.39
C GLY A 60 -3.17 -4.78 -4.52
N GLY A 61 -1.97 -5.31 -4.72
CA GLY A 61 -1.74 -6.71 -4.96
C GLY A 61 -1.96 -7.12 -6.42
N ALA A 62 -1.28 -8.18 -6.85
CA ALA A 62 -1.28 -8.62 -8.26
C ALA A 62 -2.69 -8.95 -8.77
N GLU A 63 -3.53 -9.58 -7.91
CA GLU A 63 -4.89 -9.94 -8.28
C GLU A 63 -5.77 -8.71 -8.50
N ASN A 64 -5.78 -7.75 -7.56
CA ASN A 64 -6.54 -6.52 -7.74
C ASN A 64 -6.06 -5.71 -8.96
N LEU A 65 -4.75 -5.71 -9.25
CA LEU A 65 -4.22 -5.08 -10.46
C LEU A 65 -4.70 -5.78 -11.74
N ARG A 66 -4.78 -7.11 -11.74
CA ARG A 66 -5.35 -7.88 -12.86
C ARG A 66 -6.83 -7.57 -13.02
N GLN A 67 -7.58 -7.53 -11.92
CA GLN A 67 -9.02 -7.28 -11.94
C GLN A 67 -9.38 -5.86 -12.34
N VAL A 68 -8.60 -4.83 -11.98
CA VAL A 68 -8.88 -3.46 -12.47
C VAL A 68 -8.75 -3.35 -13.97
N HIS A 69 -7.83 -4.09 -14.58
CA HIS A 69 -7.72 -4.14 -16.04
C HIS A 69 -8.96 -4.79 -16.67
N ALA A 70 -9.38 -5.95 -16.16
CA ALA A 70 -10.56 -6.66 -16.62
C ALA A 70 -11.84 -5.82 -16.42
N PHE A 71 -12.00 -5.19 -15.24
CA PHE A 71 -13.10 -4.29 -14.93
C PHE A 71 -13.20 -3.13 -15.92
N LEU A 72 -12.09 -2.43 -16.20
CA LEU A 72 -12.07 -1.31 -17.13
C LEU A 72 -12.28 -1.76 -18.57
N ALA A 73 -11.73 -2.91 -18.97
CA ALA A 73 -11.98 -3.49 -20.29
C ALA A 73 -13.46 -3.80 -20.48
N SER A 74 -14.07 -4.47 -19.54
CA SER A 74 -15.50 -4.79 -19.61
C SER A 74 -16.41 -3.57 -19.54
N THR A 75 -16.15 -2.65 -18.61
CA THR A 75 -17.06 -1.54 -18.28
C THR A 75 -16.90 -0.35 -19.23
N VAL A 76 -15.69 -0.05 -19.66
CA VAL A 76 -15.37 1.14 -20.47
C VAL A 76 -15.21 0.80 -21.94
N LEU A 77 -14.59 -0.35 -22.25
CA LEU A 77 -14.36 -0.77 -23.64
C LEU A 77 -15.44 -1.73 -24.16
N MET A 78 -16.31 -2.22 -23.28
CA MET A 78 -17.41 -3.13 -23.60
C MET A 78 -16.95 -4.42 -24.30
N ASP A 79 -15.76 -4.94 -23.92
CA ASP A 79 -15.21 -6.12 -24.54
C ASP A 79 -15.70 -7.46 -23.96
N GLY A 80 -16.53 -7.40 -22.90
CA GLY A 80 -17.17 -8.57 -22.29
C GLY A 80 -16.23 -9.45 -21.45
N VAL A 81 -15.04 -8.95 -21.08
CA VAL A 81 -14.15 -9.66 -20.15
C VAL A 81 -14.79 -9.75 -18.78
N GLU A 82 -14.81 -10.93 -18.20
CA GLU A 82 -15.28 -11.14 -16.82
C GLU A 82 -14.27 -10.58 -15.82
N PHE A 83 -14.76 -10.02 -14.72
CA PHE A 83 -13.93 -9.51 -13.62
C PHE A 83 -14.55 -9.88 -12.28
N GLU A 84 -13.68 -10.05 -11.30
CA GLU A 84 -14.06 -10.32 -9.91
C GLU A 84 -14.10 -9.03 -9.07
N PRO A 85 -14.87 -8.99 -7.99
CA PRO A 85 -14.86 -7.88 -7.05
C PRO A 85 -13.47 -7.62 -6.46
N VAL A 86 -13.30 -6.42 -5.89
CA VAL A 86 -12.08 -6.06 -5.15
C VAL A 86 -11.87 -7.05 -3.99
N THR A 87 -10.67 -7.61 -3.93
CA THR A 87 -10.24 -8.42 -2.79
C THR A 87 -9.62 -7.49 -1.74
N GLU A 88 -10.22 -7.45 -0.56
CA GLU A 88 -9.67 -6.71 0.58
C GLU A 88 -8.34 -7.33 1.02
N GLN A 89 -7.39 -6.46 1.29
CA GLN A 89 -6.06 -6.83 1.78
C GLN A 89 -5.90 -6.34 3.22
N PRO A 90 -5.20 -7.08 4.09
CA PRO A 90 -5.00 -6.66 5.47
C PRO A 90 -4.23 -5.33 5.53
N GLU A 91 -4.55 -4.49 6.51
CA GLU A 91 -3.87 -3.21 6.72
C GLU A 91 -2.48 -3.36 7.32
N TRP A 92 -2.26 -4.45 8.06
CA TRP A 92 -0.99 -4.84 8.65
C TRP A 92 -0.90 -6.35 8.76
N GLY A 93 0.30 -6.87 8.94
CA GLY A 93 0.55 -8.29 9.18
C GLY A 93 2.04 -8.62 9.15
N THR A 94 2.35 -9.85 9.49
CA THR A 94 3.71 -10.38 9.46
C THR A 94 4.00 -10.97 8.08
N LEU A 95 5.16 -10.64 7.52
CA LEU A 95 5.66 -11.28 6.29
C LEU A 95 6.34 -12.59 6.68
N GLU A 96 5.83 -13.70 6.16
CA GLU A 96 6.44 -15.02 6.37
C GLU A 96 7.82 -15.11 5.70
N ARG A 97 8.74 -15.72 6.40
CA ARG A 97 10.10 -16.00 5.92
C ARG A 97 10.33 -17.51 5.87
N PRO A 98 10.62 -18.08 4.68
CA PRO A 98 10.78 -19.54 4.52
C PRO A 98 11.89 -20.15 5.40
N GLU A 99 12.91 -19.36 5.70
CA GLU A 99 14.10 -19.78 6.48
C GLU A 99 14.17 -19.06 7.85
N GLN A 100 13.02 -18.65 8.39
CA GLN A 100 13.03 -18.04 9.72
C GLN A 100 13.61 -19.01 10.74
N PRO A 101 14.65 -18.62 11.50
CA PRO A 101 15.15 -19.43 12.61
C PRO A 101 14.00 -19.79 13.53
N ALA A 102 13.92 -21.06 13.93
CA ALA A 102 12.91 -21.49 14.90
C ALA A 102 12.95 -20.54 16.10
N ASP A 103 11.79 -19.97 16.45
CA ASP A 103 11.68 -19.11 17.63
C ASP A 103 12.10 -19.97 18.83
N PRO A 104 13.24 -19.68 19.46
CA PRO A 104 13.67 -20.51 20.58
C PRO A 104 12.60 -20.36 21.67
N SER A 105 11.97 -21.47 22.00
CA SER A 105 10.93 -21.54 23.02
C SER A 105 11.41 -21.12 24.42
N ASP A 106 12.66 -20.73 24.56
CA ASP A 106 13.32 -20.30 25.80
C ASP A 106 13.47 -18.77 25.94
N GLY A 107 12.99 -17.97 24.98
CA GLY A 107 13.07 -16.50 25.03
C GLY A 107 14.50 -15.93 25.05
N ALA A 108 15.50 -16.72 24.64
CA ALA A 108 16.92 -16.36 24.78
C ALA A 108 17.40 -15.35 23.70
N ARG A 109 16.66 -15.20 22.60
CA ARG A 109 17.04 -14.29 21.50
C ARG A 109 16.07 -13.10 21.43
N PRO A 110 16.58 -11.85 21.37
CA PRO A 110 15.70 -10.69 21.24
C PRO A 110 14.94 -10.71 19.90
N ARG A 111 13.67 -10.42 19.96
CA ARG A 111 12.79 -10.29 18.79
C ARG A 111 12.80 -8.85 18.30
N VAL A 112 13.10 -8.65 17.03
CA VAL A 112 13.16 -7.32 16.42
C VAL A 112 12.10 -7.21 15.33
N GLY A 113 11.07 -6.39 15.56
CA GLY A 113 10.06 -6.08 14.56
C GLY A 113 10.61 -5.10 13.52
N ILE A 114 10.52 -5.45 12.23
CA ILE A 114 10.98 -4.61 11.12
C ILE A 114 9.76 -4.07 10.39
N LEU A 115 9.41 -2.80 10.68
CA LEU A 115 8.22 -2.17 10.12
C LEU A 115 8.50 -1.63 8.72
N PHE A 116 7.65 -2.00 7.76
CA PHE A 116 7.75 -1.55 6.38
C PHE A 116 6.37 -1.29 5.76
N TYR A 117 6.33 -0.59 4.62
CA TYR A 117 5.07 -0.21 4.00
C TYR A 117 4.32 -1.39 3.40
N ARG A 118 3.00 -1.49 3.71
CA ARG A 118 2.07 -2.43 3.09
C ARG A 118 2.11 -2.39 1.55
N ALA A 119 2.31 -1.20 0.97
CA ALA A 119 2.43 -1.05 -0.48
C ALA A 119 3.59 -1.85 -1.08
N GLN A 120 4.70 -2.00 -0.35
CA GLN A 120 5.85 -2.79 -0.78
C GLN A 120 5.55 -4.30 -0.67
N TRP A 121 4.87 -4.71 0.41
CA TRP A 121 4.36 -6.08 0.55
C TRP A 121 3.41 -6.43 -0.60
N ALA A 122 2.41 -5.60 -0.88
CA ALA A 122 1.43 -5.81 -1.95
C ALA A 122 2.06 -5.83 -3.35
N ALA A 123 3.18 -5.13 -3.55
CA ALA A 123 3.94 -5.12 -4.80
C ALA A 123 4.98 -6.26 -4.90
N GLY A 124 5.17 -7.06 -3.85
CA GLY A 124 6.22 -8.08 -3.79
C GLY A 124 7.64 -7.52 -3.72
N ASN A 125 7.81 -6.23 -3.37
CA ASN A 125 9.11 -5.57 -3.23
C ASN A 125 9.63 -5.69 -1.80
N THR A 126 10.02 -6.91 -1.38
CA THR A 126 10.35 -7.27 -0.01
C THR A 126 11.79 -7.73 0.20
N ASP A 127 12.61 -7.80 -0.85
CA ASP A 127 13.98 -8.33 -0.76
C ASP A 127 14.84 -7.58 0.28
N TYR A 128 14.73 -6.25 0.33
CA TYR A 128 15.46 -5.45 1.30
C TYR A 128 15.01 -5.72 2.75
N VAL A 129 13.73 -6.03 2.96
CA VAL A 129 13.17 -6.35 4.27
C VAL A 129 13.68 -7.71 4.73
N HIS A 130 13.74 -8.69 3.82
CA HIS A 130 14.37 -9.99 4.08
C HIS A 130 15.84 -9.81 4.47
N ALA A 131 16.61 -9.01 3.71
CA ALA A 131 18.00 -8.73 4.03
C ALA A 131 18.20 -8.07 5.40
N LEU A 132 17.28 -7.14 5.80
CA LEU A 132 17.32 -6.57 7.16
C LEU A 132 17.03 -7.62 8.24
N ALA A 133 16.06 -8.50 7.99
CA ALA A 133 15.73 -9.56 8.94
C ALA A 133 16.87 -10.57 9.08
N ASP A 134 17.52 -10.94 7.96
CA ASP A 134 18.68 -11.82 7.96
C ASP A 134 19.86 -11.19 8.76
N ALA A 135 20.08 -9.88 8.59
CA ALA A 135 21.11 -9.17 9.37
C ALA A 135 20.82 -9.15 10.87
N VAL A 136 19.55 -9.08 11.28
CA VAL A 136 19.16 -9.23 12.70
C VAL A 136 19.43 -10.64 13.19
N ASP A 137 19.12 -11.66 12.39
CA ASP A 137 19.36 -13.07 12.74
C ASP A 137 20.85 -13.35 12.88
N ASP A 138 21.67 -12.83 11.97
CA ASP A 138 23.15 -12.94 12.01
C ASP A 138 23.73 -12.24 13.25
N ALA A 139 23.10 -11.17 13.71
CA ALA A 139 23.49 -10.47 14.94
C ALA A 139 23.01 -11.17 16.24
N GLY A 140 22.34 -12.33 16.13
CA GLY A 140 21.88 -13.11 17.27
C GLY A 140 20.46 -12.79 17.74
N GLY A 141 19.71 -11.95 17.02
CA GLY A 141 18.29 -11.70 17.25
C GLY A 141 17.36 -12.63 16.47
N VAL A 142 16.09 -12.28 16.41
CA VAL A 142 15.06 -12.84 15.53
C VAL A 142 14.40 -11.68 14.79
N GLY A 143 14.69 -11.52 13.50
CA GLY A 143 14.13 -10.46 12.66
C GLY A 143 12.73 -10.85 12.17
N VAL A 144 11.70 -10.05 12.52
CA VAL A 144 10.33 -10.30 12.13
C VAL A 144 9.80 -9.11 11.29
N PRO A 145 9.67 -9.27 9.97
CA PRO A 145 9.12 -8.22 9.13
C PRO A 145 7.61 -8.05 9.36
N VAL A 146 7.18 -6.80 9.60
CA VAL A 146 5.77 -6.44 9.81
C VAL A 146 5.40 -5.33 8.83
N PHE A 147 4.49 -5.62 7.89
CA PHE A 147 3.99 -4.58 7.00
C PHE A 147 2.86 -3.80 7.66
N VAL A 148 2.82 -2.50 7.39
CA VAL A 148 1.81 -1.58 7.93
C VAL A 148 1.38 -0.57 6.86
N THR A 149 0.11 -0.18 6.87
CA THR A 149 -0.40 0.89 5.99
C THR A 149 0.10 2.26 6.47
N SER A 150 0.00 2.51 7.78
CA SER A 150 0.39 3.78 8.40
C SER A 150 0.67 3.58 9.88
N LEU A 151 1.60 4.38 10.41
CA LEU A 151 1.86 4.48 11.86
C LEU A 151 1.26 5.76 12.48
N ARG A 152 0.51 6.56 11.70
CA ARG A 152 -0.14 7.78 12.22
C ARG A 152 -1.36 7.47 13.07
N THR A 153 -2.14 6.48 12.66
CA THR A 153 -3.35 6.02 13.33
C THR A 153 -3.33 4.49 13.36
N PRO A 154 -2.41 3.87 14.12
CA PRO A 154 -2.33 2.42 14.21
C PRO A 154 -3.57 1.87 14.90
N SER A 155 -4.00 0.66 14.51
CA SER A 155 -5.06 -0.03 15.22
C SER A 155 -4.56 -0.55 16.57
N ASP A 156 -5.50 -0.76 17.52
CA ASP A 156 -5.17 -1.32 18.83
C ASP A 156 -4.55 -2.72 18.70
N GLU A 157 -5.01 -3.52 17.73
CA GLU A 157 -4.47 -4.85 17.45
C GLU A 157 -3.01 -4.78 16.98
N LEU A 158 -2.68 -3.82 16.11
CA LEU A 158 -1.29 -3.61 15.70
C LEU A 158 -0.42 -3.19 16.89
N LEU A 159 -0.90 -2.24 17.71
CA LEU A 159 -0.16 -1.79 18.89
C LEU A 159 0.08 -2.94 19.88
N GLU A 160 -0.90 -3.81 20.09
CA GLU A 160 -0.75 -4.98 20.95
C GLU A 160 0.27 -5.95 20.36
N HIS A 161 0.19 -6.24 19.07
CA HIS A 161 1.15 -7.10 18.37
C HIS A 161 2.59 -6.56 18.45
N LEU A 162 2.77 -5.24 18.39
CA LEU A 162 4.10 -4.64 18.47
C LEU A 162 4.75 -4.74 19.85
N LYS A 163 3.99 -5.02 20.91
CA LYS A 163 4.55 -5.26 22.25
C LYS A 163 5.29 -6.58 22.39
N ASP A 164 5.08 -7.51 21.44
CA ASP A 164 5.77 -8.80 21.43
C ASP A 164 7.22 -8.71 20.97
N TYR A 165 7.69 -7.49 20.62
CA TYR A 165 9.06 -7.25 20.16
C TYR A 165 9.87 -6.49 21.20
N ASP A 166 11.14 -6.90 21.39
CA ASP A 166 12.10 -6.22 22.27
C ASP A 166 12.61 -4.90 21.66
N ALA A 167 12.60 -4.81 20.32
CA ALA A 167 12.99 -3.62 19.58
C ALA A 167 12.24 -3.51 18.26
N LEU A 168 12.13 -2.28 17.76
CA LEU A 168 11.50 -1.98 16.47
C LEU A 168 12.49 -1.23 15.57
N VAL A 169 12.65 -1.71 14.35
CA VAL A 169 13.31 -1.01 13.25
C VAL A 169 12.23 -0.55 12.28
N THR A 170 12.17 0.75 11.99
CA THR A 170 11.18 1.27 11.06
C THR A 170 11.81 1.80 9.78
N THR A 171 11.28 1.37 8.63
CA THR A 171 11.55 1.95 7.32
C THR A 171 10.36 2.80 6.84
N VAL A 172 9.30 2.88 7.67
CA VAL A 172 8.13 3.73 7.44
C VAL A 172 8.44 5.12 7.96
N LEU A 173 8.27 6.14 7.10
CA LEU A 173 8.43 7.52 7.53
C LEU A 173 7.30 7.91 8.49
N ALA A 174 7.64 8.04 9.77
CA ALA A 174 6.79 8.72 10.73
C ALA A 174 6.91 10.23 10.47
N ALA A 175 6.14 10.78 9.52
CA ALA A 175 5.98 12.22 9.42
C ALA A 175 5.31 12.69 10.71
N GLY A 176 5.98 13.57 11.44
CA GLY A 176 5.53 14.11 12.71
C GLY A 176 4.07 14.56 12.66
N GLY A 177 3.37 14.37 13.76
CA GLY A 177 1.93 14.63 13.86
C GLY A 177 1.55 16.01 13.33
N THR A 178 0.36 16.07 12.77
CA THR A 178 -0.25 17.29 12.22
C THR A 178 -0.56 18.36 13.27
N ASN A 179 -0.15 18.16 14.52
CA ASN A 179 -0.41 19.08 15.64
C ASN A 179 0.92 19.45 16.31
N PRO A 180 1.50 20.64 16.00
CA PRO A 180 2.75 21.10 16.61
C PRO A 180 2.64 21.30 18.15
N ALA A 181 1.44 21.24 18.73
CA ALA A 181 1.19 21.35 20.17
C ALA A 181 1.35 20.03 20.94
N GLN A 182 1.56 18.90 20.28
CA GLN A 182 1.77 17.60 20.92
C GLN A 182 3.22 17.07 20.82
N ALA A 183 4.14 17.86 20.26
CA ALA A 183 5.56 17.58 20.24
C ALA A 183 6.26 18.35 21.38
N SER A 184 5.97 17.97 22.62
CA SER A 184 6.71 18.45 23.81
C SER A 184 7.08 17.26 24.67
#